data_b1ff0f2a3221a85385447d28fb2a4b14
#
_entry.id   b1ff0f2a3221a85385447d28fb2a4b14
#
_cell.length_a   1.000
_cell.length_b   1.000
_cell.length_c   1.000
_cell.angle_alpha   90.00
_cell.angle_beta   90.00
_cell.angle_gamma   90.00
#
_symmetry.space_group_name_H-M   'P 1'
#
loop_
_entity.id
_entity.type
_entity.pdbx_description
1 polymer ?
#
loop_
_entity_poly.entity_id
_entity_poly.type
_entity_poly.pdbx_seq_one_letter_code
_entity_poly.pdbx_strand_id
1 'polypeptide(L)'
;MGYEGVHRERQIEIAIQLFKEMGIERDDKEARQDWVLRGFRQFDAPVAIIVTFDKELKDEDISKFDCGAAVNGLVNAGWSKGLGSVINSQGIMQSPVVREYAKIPDDQVIMICVAMGYPDDNFPANKVVSKRRPVSEVATFIGFEE
;
A
#
# COMPACT_ATOMS: atom_id res chain seq x y z
N MET A 1 -2.58 10.23 10.05
CA MET A 1 -2.87 9.19 11.06
C MET A 1 -1.54 8.62 11.53
N GLY A 2 -1.23 8.73 12.81
CA GLY A 2 -0.02 8.14 13.40
C GLY A 2 -0.36 6.80 14.04
N TYR A 3 0.48 5.79 13.83
CA TYR A 3 0.39 4.56 14.62
C TYR A 3 1.00 4.78 15.99
N GLU A 4 0.49 4.08 17.01
CA GLU A 4 0.99 4.08 18.39
C GLU A 4 1.32 2.65 18.85
N GLY A 5 2.07 2.53 19.96
CA GLY A 5 2.44 1.24 20.54
C GLY A 5 3.11 0.29 19.55
N VAL A 6 2.77 -0.98 19.61
CA VAL A 6 3.35 -2.05 18.79
C VAL A 6 3.22 -1.81 17.28
N HIS A 7 2.19 -1.10 16.84
CA HIS A 7 2.01 -0.78 15.42
C HIS A 7 3.04 0.25 14.96
N ARG A 8 3.37 1.22 15.82
CA ARG A 8 4.42 2.20 15.56
C ARG A 8 5.80 1.54 15.54
N GLU A 9 6.07 0.63 16.46
CA GLU A 9 7.33 -0.13 16.50
C GLU A 9 7.56 -0.91 15.20
N ARG A 10 6.54 -1.62 14.73
CA ARG A 10 6.59 -2.35 13.46
C ARG A 10 6.82 -1.44 12.25
N GLN A 11 6.16 -0.27 12.24
CA GLN A 11 6.36 0.72 11.17
C GLN A 11 7.81 1.22 11.16
N ILE A 12 8.39 1.49 12.32
CA ILE A 12 9.78 1.94 12.44
C ILE A 12 10.75 0.83 12.00
N GLU A 13 10.53 -0.41 12.42
CA GLU A 13 11.36 -1.56 12.04
C GLU A 13 11.45 -1.71 10.51
N ILE A 14 10.31 -1.68 9.83
CA ILE A 14 10.26 -1.76 8.36
C ILE A 14 10.93 -0.55 7.71
N ALA A 15 10.73 0.65 8.23
CA ALA A 15 11.36 1.85 7.68
C ALA A 15 12.89 1.81 7.81
N ILE A 16 13.42 1.33 8.95
CA ILE A 16 14.86 1.15 9.15
C ILE A 16 15.42 0.14 8.13
N GLN A 17 14.77 -1.02 7.98
CA GLN A 17 15.19 -2.03 7.02
C GLN A 17 15.19 -1.47 5.59
N LEU A 18 14.13 -0.77 5.20
CA LEU A 18 13.98 -0.18 3.88
C LEU A 18 15.11 0.81 3.57
N PHE A 19 15.34 1.78 4.45
CA PHE A 19 16.39 2.77 4.23
C PHE A 19 17.78 2.14 4.17
N LYS A 20 18.03 1.11 4.99
CA LYS A 20 19.29 0.35 4.95
C LYS A 20 19.48 -0.33 3.58
N GLU A 21 18.46 -1.05 3.08
CA GLU A 21 18.56 -1.72 1.78
C GLU A 21 18.69 -0.73 0.62
N MET A 22 18.07 0.44 0.74
CA MET A 22 18.15 1.51 -0.24
C MET A 22 19.48 2.32 -0.16
N GLY A 23 20.33 2.07 0.85
CA GLY A 23 21.54 2.86 1.07
C GLY A 23 21.28 4.30 1.47
N ILE A 24 20.13 4.58 2.10
CA ILE A 24 19.72 5.92 2.52
C ILE A 24 20.08 6.12 3.98
N GLU A 25 21.06 6.96 4.24
CA GLU A 25 21.53 7.27 5.60
C GLU A 25 20.50 8.11 6.38
N ARG A 26 20.62 8.07 7.72
CA ARG A 26 19.65 8.73 8.61
C ARG A 26 19.62 10.25 8.45
N ASP A 27 20.74 10.86 8.19
CA ASP A 27 20.96 12.30 8.03
C ASP A 27 20.89 12.78 6.58
N ASP A 28 20.80 11.86 5.62
CA ASP A 28 20.59 12.17 4.21
C ASP A 28 19.13 12.60 3.96
N LYS A 29 18.88 13.89 4.17
CA LYS A 29 17.56 14.47 4.02
C LYS A 29 17.08 14.48 2.56
N GLU A 30 17.98 14.63 1.61
CA GLU A 30 17.66 14.70 0.18
C GLU A 30 17.20 13.33 -0.33
N ALA A 31 17.98 12.28 -0.10
CA ALA A 31 17.60 10.92 -0.49
C ALA A 31 16.31 10.44 0.21
N ARG A 32 16.11 10.83 1.48
CA ARG A 32 14.88 10.53 2.22
C ARG A 32 13.67 11.26 1.64
N GLN A 33 13.84 12.50 1.22
CA GLN A 33 12.79 13.28 0.57
C GLN A 33 12.46 12.71 -0.81
N ASP A 34 13.46 12.36 -1.62
CA ASP A 34 13.23 11.71 -2.91
C ASP A 34 12.47 10.40 -2.76
N TRP A 35 12.84 9.58 -1.77
CA TRP A 35 12.10 8.35 -1.47
C TRP A 35 10.61 8.63 -1.16
N VAL A 36 10.31 9.66 -0.34
CA VAL A 36 8.93 10.06 -0.04
C VAL A 36 8.22 10.52 -1.32
N LEU A 37 8.85 11.36 -2.12
CA LEU A 37 8.28 11.87 -3.37
C LEU A 37 8.03 10.74 -4.39
N ARG A 38 8.82 9.68 -4.35
CA ARG A 38 8.63 8.50 -5.18
C ARG A 38 7.29 7.82 -4.92
N GLY A 39 6.84 7.76 -3.66
CA GLY A 39 5.50 7.26 -3.31
C GLY A 39 4.38 8.11 -3.94
N PHE A 40 4.53 9.44 -3.98
CA PHE A 40 3.58 10.32 -4.67
C PHE A 40 3.60 10.16 -6.19
N ARG A 41 4.73 9.80 -6.79
CA ARG A 41 4.85 9.45 -8.21
C ARG A 41 4.45 7.99 -8.53
N GLN A 42 3.76 7.30 -7.62
CA GLN A 42 3.32 5.92 -7.81
C GLN A 42 4.49 4.95 -8.06
N PHE A 43 5.66 5.23 -7.45
CA PHE A 43 6.91 4.47 -7.66
C PHE A 43 7.35 4.38 -9.13
N ASP A 44 7.02 5.40 -9.91
CA ASP A 44 7.27 5.50 -11.34
C ASP A 44 6.63 4.36 -12.17
N ALA A 45 5.60 3.72 -11.62
CA ALA A 45 4.84 2.68 -12.31
C ALA A 45 4.03 3.27 -13.48
N PRO A 46 3.94 2.55 -14.62
CA PRO A 46 3.23 3.03 -15.80
C PRO A 46 1.71 3.10 -15.63
N VAL A 47 1.15 2.40 -14.63
CA VAL A 47 -0.27 2.35 -14.37
C VAL A 47 -0.56 2.66 -12.90
N ALA A 48 -1.50 3.57 -12.66
CA ALA A 48 -2.06 3.87 -11.36
C ALA A 48 -3.58 3.58 -11.41
N ILE A 49 -4.03 2.66 -10.57
CA ILE A 49 -5.44 2.27 -10.49
C ILE A 49 -6.02 2.89 -9.23
N ILE A 50 -6.95 3.83 -9.40
CA ILE A 50 -7.61 4.47 -8.26
C ILE A 50 -8.89 3.70 -7.95
N VAL A 51 -8.98 3.19 -6.74
CA VAL A 51 -10.15 2.46 -6.25
C VAL A 51 -11.06 3.43 -5.51
N THR A 52 -12.31 3.45 -5.90
CA THR A 52 -13.34 4.32 -5.33
C THR A 52 -14.58 3.52 -4.93
N PHE A 53 -15.44 4.12 -4.12
CA PHE A 53 -16.77 3.61 -3.80
C PHE A 53 -17.77 4.76 -3.63
N ASP A 54 -19.05 4.46 -3.68
CA ASP A 54 -20.09 5.47 -3.61
C ASP A 54 -20.10 6.23 -2.29
N LYS A 55 -20.17 7.56 -2.37
CA LYS A 55 -20.10 8.46 -1.20
C LYS A 55 -21.25 8.22 -0.20
N GLU A 56 -22.37 7.71 -0.66
CA GLU A 56 -23.50 7.34 0.19
C GLU A 56 -23.13 6.24 1.19
N LEU A 57 -22.15 5.39 0.82
CA LEU A 57 -21.65 4.27 1.62
C LEU A 57 -20.41 4.62 2.49
N LYS A 58 -20.06 5.91 2.60
CA LYS A 58 -18.79 6.33 3.24
C LYS A 58 -18.67 5.93 4.72
N ASP A 59 -19.80 5.84 5.40
CA ASP A 59 -19.88 5.51 6.82
C ASP A 59 -20.08 4.00 7.06
N GLU A 60 -20.25 3.22 5.97
CA GLU A 60 -20.41 1.77 6.01
C GLU A 60 -19.06 1.06 5.95
N ASP A 61 -18.76 0.20 6.93
CA ASP A 61 -17.49 -0.53 6.95
C ASP A 61 -17.39 -1.60 5.86
N ILE A 62 -18.54 -2.10 5.38
CA ILE A 62 -18.59 -3.09 4.30
C ILE A 62 -17.97 -2.56 3.01
N SER A 63 -18.16 -1.29 2.66
CA SER A 63 -17.57 -0.69 1.45
C SER A 63 -16.04 -0.72 1.48
N LYS A 64 -15.46 -0.49 2.65
CA LYS A 64 -13.99 -0.56 2.84
C LYS A 64 -13.48 -1.99 2.74
N PHE A 65 -14.25 -2.94 3.29
CA PHE A 65 -13.97 -4.38 3.19
C PHE A 65 -14.02 -4.84 1.73
N ASP A 66 -15.07 -4.48 0.99
CA ASP A 66 -15.24 -4.84 -0.42
C ASP A 66 -14.13 -4.25 -1.30
N CYS A 67 -13.75 -3.00 -1.07
CA CYS A 67 -12.58 -2.41 -1.73
C CYS A 67 -11.30 -3.19 -1.46
N GLY A 68 -11.08 -3.62 -0.20
CA GLY A 68 -9.92 -4.44 0.16
C GLY A 68 -9.93 -5.79 -0.52
N ALA A 69 -11.10 -6.46 -0.60
CA ALA A 69 -11.26 -7.73 -1.29
C ALA A 69 -11.02 -7.60 -2.80
N ALA A 70 -11.56 -6.56 -3.43
CA ALA A 70 -11.35 -6.28 -4.85
C ALA A 70 -9.86 -5.99 -5.16
N VAL A 71 -9.20 -5.18 -4.32
CA VAL A 71 -7.77 -4.88 -4.45
C VAL A 71 -6.93 -6.14 -4.31
N ASN A 72 -7.24 -7.02 -3.35
CA ASN A 72 -6.53 -8.29 -3.20
C ASN A 72 -6.68 -9.18 -4.45
N GLY A 73 -7.88 -9.28 -5.00
CA GLY A 73 -8.14 -9.99 -6.26
C GLY A 73 -7.34 -9.41 -7.44
N LEU A 74 -7.32 -8.07 -7.56
CA LEU A 74 -6.57 -7.36 -8.59
C LEU A 74 -5.06 -7.63 -8.50
N VAL A 75 -4.48 -7.53 -7.30
CA VAL A 75 -3.05 -7.76 -7.05
C VAL A 75 -2.66 -9.19 -7.40
N ASN A 76 -3.46 -10.18 -6.97
CA ASN A 76 -3.22 -11.60 -7.27
C ASN A 76 -3.33 -11.89 -8.78
N ALA A 77 -4.33 -11.32 -9.45
CA ALA A 77 -4.48 -11.44 -10.90
C ALA A 77 -3.31 -10.79 -11.66
N GLY A 78 -2.83 -9.62 -11.20
CA GLY A 78 -1.63 -8.98 -11.75
C GLY A 78 -0.40 -9.85 -11.57
N TRP A 79 -0.18 -10.36 -10.37
CA TRP A 79 0.94 -11.24 -10.06
C TRP A 79 0.96 -12.51 -10.93
N SER A 80 -0.20 -13.13 -11.17
CA SER A 80 -0.31 -14.32 -12.04
C SER A 80 0.09 -14.04 -13.51
N LYS A 81 0.16 -12.76 -13.88
CA LYS A 81 0.58 -12.29 -15.22
C LYS A 81 2.01 -11.69 -15.22
N GLY A 82 2.75 -11.83 -14.13
CA GLY A 82 4.10 -11.28 -13.99
C GLY A 82 4.16 -9.79 -13.70
N LEU A 83 3.04 -9.18 -13.26
CA LEU A 83 3.00 -7.77 -12.87
C LEU A 83 3.30 -7.61 -11.38
N GLY A 84 4.17 -6.67 -11.05
CA GLY A 84 4.34 -6.16 -9.70
C GLY A 84 3.30 -5.09 -9.37
N SER A 85 2.94 -4.99 -8.10
CA SER A 85 2.00 -3.96 -7.65
C SER A 85 2.31 -3.46 -6.24
N VAL A 86 1.99 -2.19 -6.00
CA VAL A 86 2.11 -1.54 -4.68
C VAL A 86 0.77 -0.92 -4.34
N ILE A 87 0.16 -1.36 -3.24
CA ILE A 87 -1.02 -0.71 -2.65
C ILE A 87 -0.51 0.56 -1.96
N ASN A 88 -0.84 1.73 -2.53
CA ASN A 88 -0.20 2.99 -2.23
C ASN A 88 -1.18 4.05 -1.69
N SER A 89 -1.10 4.33 -0.39
CA SER A 89 -1.87 5.42 0.21
C SER A 89 -1.29 6.81 -0.07
N GLN A 90 0.03 6.94 -0.30
CA GLN A 90 0.64 8.22 -0.64
C GLN A 90 0.10 8.75 -1.97
N GLY A 91 -0.17 7.87 -2.92
CA GLY A 91 -0.71 8.21 -4.23
C GLY A 91 -2.08 8.88 -4.22
N ILE A 92 -2.78 8.85 -3.09
CA ILE A 92 -4.10 9.49 -2.91
C ILE A 92 -4.12 10.59 -1.83
N MET A 93 -3.00 10.89 -1.18
CA MET A 93 -2.96 11.89 -0.10
C MET A 93 -3.34 13.30 -0.59
N GLN A 94 -3.07 13.61 -1.86
CA GLN A 94 -3.52 14.83 -2.54
C GLN A 94 -4.81 14.55 -3.33
N SER A 95 -5.83 14.07 -2.65
CA SER A 95 -7.06 13.58 -3.27
C SER A 95 -7.78 14.60 -4.20
N PRO A 96 -7.77 15.93 -3.96
CA PRO A 96 -8.31 16.90 -4.92
C PRO A 96 -7.61 16.85 -6.28
N VAL A 97 -6.26 16.77 -6.28
CA VAL A 97 -5.45 16.67 -7.50
C VAL A 97 -5.72 15.35 -8.22
N VAL A 98 -5.77 14.24 -7.47
CA VAL A 98 -6.08 12.91 -8.01
C VAL A 98 -7.48 12.90 -8.64
N ARG A 99 -8.46 13.48 -7.97
CA ARG A 99 -9.85 13.57 -8.46
C ARG A 99 -9.92 14.33 -9.78
N GLU A 100 -9.31 15.50 -9.84
CA GLU A 100 -9.28 16.34 -11.03
C GLU A 100 -8.61 15.60 -12.21
N TYR A 101 -7.40 15.08 -11.98
CA TYR A 101 -6.62 14.43 -13.04
C TYR A 101 -7.26 13.13 -13.55
N ALA A 102 -7.77 12.29 -12.64
CA ALA A 102 -8.42 11.03 -12.98
C ALA A 102 -9.91 11.18 -13.31
N LYS A 103 -10.45 12.43 -13.30
CA LYS A 103 -11.87 12.74 -13.58
C LYS A 103 -12.85 11.94 -12.72
N ILE A 104 -12.54 11.79 -11.44
CA ILE A 104 -13.35 11.03 -10.49
C ILE A 104 -14.55 11.91 -10.07
N PRO A 105 -15.80 11.44 -10.21
CA PRO A 105 -16.99 12.19 -9.82
C PRO A 105 -17.01 12.53 -8.32
N ASP A 106 -17.76 13.60 -7.96
CA ASP A 106 -17.85 14.08 -6.57
C ASP A 106 -18.65 13.16 -5.65
N ASP A 107 -19.46 12.27 -6.21
CA ASP A 107 -20.22 11.24 -5.52
C ASP A 107 -19.39 9.98 -5.21
N GLN A 108 -18.12 9.96 -5.59
CA GLN A 108 -17.19 8.87 -5.31
C GLN A 108 -16.20 9.23 -4.20
N VAL A 109 -15.96 8.31 -3.27
CA VAL A 109 -14.90 8.39 -2.27
C VAL A 109 -13.64 7.69 -2.81
N ILE A 110 -12.51 8.38 -2.81
CA ILE A 110 -11.21 7.77 -3.16
C ILE A 110 -10.74 6.95 -1.96
N MET A 111 -10.57 5.65 -2.15
CA MET A 111 -10.16 4.72 -1.08
C MET A 111 -8.65 4.47 -1.07
N ILE A 112 -8.12 4.05 -2.20
CA ILE A 112 -6.70 3.64 -2.31
C ILE A 112 -6.24 3.74 -3.76
N CYS A 113 -4.93 3.77 -3.96
CA CYS A 113 -4.30 3.58 -5.27
C CYS A 113 -3.52 2.28 -5.31
N VAL A 114 -3.50 1.63 -6.47
CA VAL A 114 -2.61 0.50 -6.77
C VAL A 114 -1.72 0.92 -7.93
N ALA A 115 -0.44 1.11 -7.66
CA ALA A 115 0.59 1.27 -8.68
C ALA A 115 0.92 -0.11 -9.26
N MET A 116 0.98 -0.25 -10.58
CA MET A 116 1.19 -1.53 -11.24
C MET A 116 2.09 -1.41 -12.47
N GLY A 117 2.96 -2.39 -12.67
CA GLY A 117 3.87 -2.47 -13.81
C GLY A 117 4.72 -3.73 -13.75
N TYR A 118 5.61 -3.89 -14.71
CA TYR A 118 6.61 -4.96 -14.63
C TYR A 118 7.63 -4.62 -13.55
N PRO A 119 7.92 -5.56 -12.61
CA PRO A 119 8.84 -5.30 -11.52
C PRO A 119 10.29 -5.18 -12.00
N ASP A 120 11.06 -4.31 -11.37
CA ASP A 120 12.52 -4.37 -11.42
C ASP A 120 12.99 -5.28 -10.28
N ASP A 121 13.28 -6.55 -10.61
CA ASP A 121 13.67 -7.57 -9.64
C ASP A 121 14.96 -7.22 -8.88
N ASN A 122 15.79 -6.34 -9.43
CA ASN A 122 17.03 -5.89 -8.82
C ASN A 122 16.86 -4.65 -7.93
N PHE A 123 15.66 -4.09 -7.86
CA PHE A 123 15.43 -2.89 -7.06
C PHE A 123 15.64 -3.18 -5.57
N PRO A 124 16.52 -2.43 -4.87
CA PRO A 124 16.95 -2.78 -3.51
C PRO A 124 15.82 -2.92 -2.49
N ALA A 125 14.74 -2.14 -2.61
CA ALA A 125 13.59 -2.22 -1.72
C ALA A 125 12.90 -3.61 -1.74
N ASN A 126 13.08 -4.41 -2.79
CA ASN A 126 12.53 -5.77 -2.88
C ASN A 126 13.17 -6.75 -1.89
N LYS A 127 14.33 -6.39 -1.32
CA LYS A 127 14.99 -7.18 -0.26
C LYS A 127 14.35 -7.01 1.11
N VAL A 128 13.44 -6.04 1.26
CA VAL A 128 12.73 -5.80 2.52
C VAL A 128 11.71 -6.89 2.76
N VAL A 129 11.86 -7.62 3.87
CA VAL A 129 10.94 -8.70 4.26
C VAL A 129 10.26 -8.34 5.57
N SER A 130 8.97 -8.05 5.51
CA SER A 130 8.18 -7.78 6.71
C SER A 130 7.87 -9.06 7.47
N LYS A 131 8.08 -9.06 8.79
CA LYS A 131 7.73 -10.18 9.66
C LYS A 131 6.22 -10.40 9.69
N ARG A 132 5.83 -11.66 9.79
CA ARG A 132 4.44 -12.08 10.03
C ARG A 132 4.35 -12.73 11.39
N ARG A 133 3.24 -12.51 12.09
CA ARG A 133 2.94 -13.25 13.31
C ARG A 133 2.62 -14.71 12.95
N PRO A 134 2.98 -15.68 13.81
CA PRO A 134 2.58 -17.06 13.62
C PRO A 134 1.05 -17.19 13.63
N VAL A 135 0.54 -18.22 12.95
CA VAL A 135 -0.92 -18.44 12.82
C VAL A 135 -1.58 -18.57 14.20
N SER A 136 -0.92 -19.21 15.17
CA SER A 136 -1.39 -19.36 16.54
C SER A 136 -1.65 -18.06 17.30
N GLU A 137 -1.05 -16.95 16.85
CA GLU A 137 -1.28 -15.61 17.44
C GLU A 137 -2.43 -14.83 16.76
N VAL A 138 -2.87 -15.26 15.59
CA VAL A 138 -3.84 -14.52 14.76
C VAL A 138 -5.11 -15.28 14.46
N ALA A 139 -5.13 -16.60 14.73
CA ALA A 139 -6.29 -17.47 14.49
C ALA A 139 -6.50 -18.41 15.68
N THR A 140 -7.77 -18.65 16.01
CA THR A 140 -8.20 -19.67 16.96
C THR A 140 -8.98 -20.72 16.19
N PHE A 141 -8.62 -21.99 16.35
CA PHE A 141 -9.30 -23.11 15.72
C PHE A 141 -10.23 -23.76 16.75
N ILE A 142 -11.51 -23.93 16.39
CA ILE A 142 -12.52 -24.54 17.23
C ILE A 142 -13.17 -25.66 16.43
N GLY A 143 -13.35 -26.85 17.07
CA GLY A 143 -13.97 -28.00 16.44
C GLY A 143 -13.06 -28.83 15.54
N PHE A 144 -11.74 -28.59 15.60
CA PHE A 144 -10.74 -29.45 14.99
C PHE A 144 -10.17 -30.37 16.06
N GLU A 145 -10.31 -31.69 15.87
CA GLU A 145 -9.59 -32.69 16.67
C GLU A 145 -8.16 -32.81 16.14
N GLU A 146 -7.20 -33.00 17.06
CA GLU A 146 -5.80 -33.24 16.70
C GLU A 146 -5.63 -34.66 16.12
#